data_baabfa4d4249c392c7282b4c374829a5
#
_entry.id   baabfa4d4249c392c7282b4c374829a5
#
_cell.length_a   1.000
_cell.length_b   1.000
_cell.length_c   1.000
_cell.angle_alpha   90.00
_cell.angle_beta   90.00
_cell.angle_gamma   90.00
#
_symmetry.space_group_name_H-M   'P 1'
#
loop_
_entity.id
_entity.type
_entity.pdbx_description
1 polymer ?
#
loop_
_entity_poly.entity_id
_entity_poly.type
_entity_poly.pdbx_seq_one_letter_code
_entity_poly.pdbx_strand_id
1 'polypeptide(L)'
;MYQDYKNVELVKPAGLDLKDRLVGVQRVTKVTKGGRAFGFSAIVVVGDENGVVGQGLGKSKEVAEAIAKAIEDAKKNLVRIPINRGTLPHEQKGKYGGARVFLKPASEGTGVIAGGAVRAVLEAAGVHNILSKSQGSSNPHNVVKATFDALLQLRNPQRIAEQRGISLEKVFNG
;
A
#
# COMPACT_ATOMS: atom_id res chain seq x y z
N MET A 1 -4.93 11.54 5.93
CA MET A 1 -3.79 10.64 6.12
C MET A 1 -2.68 10.86 5.08
N TYR A 2 -3.00 11.35 3.89
CA TYR A 2 -2.03 11.54 2.79
C TYR A 2 -1.76 13.01 2.44
N GLN A 3 -2.18 13.96 3.28
CA GLN A 3 -2.09 15.41 3.05
C GLN A 3 -0.65 15.96 3.04
N ASP A 4 0.30 15.20 3.60
CA ASP A 4 1.72 15.60 3.68
C ASP A 4 2.52 15.29 2.41
N TYR A 5 1.93 14.55 1.46
CA TYR A 5 2.59 14.15 0.23
C TYR A 5 2.16 15.03 -0.95
N LYS A 6 3.09 15.79 -1.53
CA LYS A 6 2.84 16.79 -2.59
C LYS A 6 2.34 16.22 -3.93
N ASN A 7 2.44 14.89 -4.14
CA ASN A 7 2.21 14.24 -5.44
C ASN A 7 1.15 13.13 -5.41
N VAL A 8 0.30 13.08 -4.38
CA VAL A 8 -0.70 12.02 -4.23
C VAL A 8 -1.94 12.36 -5.04
N GLU A 9 -2.29 11.47 -5.94
CA GLU A 9 -3.55 11.49 -6.67
C GLU A 9 -4.55 10.56 -5.97
N LEU A 10 -5.54 11.16 -5.30
CA LEU A 10 -6.65 10.42 -4.70
C LEU A 10 -7.63 10.01 -5.80
N VAL A 11 -8.03 8.75 -5.79
CA VAL A 11 -8.92 8.16 -6.80
C VAL A 11 -10.25 7.79 -6.16
N LYS A 12 -11.36 8.08 -6.86
CA LYS A 12 -12.69 7.64 -6.43
C LYS A 12 -12.91 6.18 -6.86
N PRO A 13 -13.59 5.37 -6.04
CA PRO A 13 -13.80 3.94 -6.33
C PRO A 13 -14.76 3.66 -7.50
N ALA A 14 -15.49 4.67 -7.99
CA ALA A 14 -16.49 4.50 -9.05
C ALA A 14 -15.85 4.06 -10.38
N GLY A 15 -16.32 2.94 -10.93
CA GLY A 15 -15.87 2.41 -12.22
C GLY A 15 -14.58 1.59 -12.17
N LEU A 16 -14.04 1.29 -10.99
CA LEU A 16 -12.86 0.44 -10.83
C LEU A 16 -13.26 -0.99 -10.43
N ASP A 17 -12.62 -1.99 -11.05
CA ASP A 17 -12.70 -3.39 -10.62
C ASP A 17 -11.69 -3.60 -9.47
N LEU A 18 -12.18 -3.47 -8.25
CA LEU A 18 -11.35 -3.51 -7.06
C LEU A 18 -11.35 -4.91 -6.45
N LYS A 19 -10.16 -5.49 -6.33
CA LYS A 19 -9.92 -6.75 -5.61
C LYS A 19 -9.47 -6.45 -4.19
N ASP A 20 -10.00 -7.17 -3.22
CA ASP A 20 -9.62 -7.07 -1.82
C ASP A 20 -8.64 -8.18 -1.42
N ARG A 21 -7.68 -7.83 -0.59
CA ARG A 21 -6.69 -8.76 -0.01
C ARG A 21 -6.62 -8.57 1.50
N LEU A 22 -7.01 -9.60 2.23
CA LEU A 22 -6.88 -9.62 3.69
C LEU A 22 -5.42 -9.82 4.09
N VAL A 23 -4.85 -8.82 4.78
CA VAL A 23 -3.47 -8.90 5.28
C VAL A 23 -3.43 -9.61 6.63
N GLY A 24 -4.39 -9.34 7.51
CA GLY A 24 -4.46 -10.00 8.79
C GLY A 24 -5.67 -9.62 9.63
N VAL A 25 -6.04 -10.52 10.52
CA VAL A 25 -7.08 -10.31 11.53
C VAL A 25 -6.47 -10.58 12.89
N GLN A 26 -6.73 -9.70 13.85
CA GLN A 26 -6.27 -9.84 15.22
C GLN A 26 -7.45 -9.73 16.19
N ARG A 27 -7.51 -10.63 17.17
CA ARG A 27 -8.43 -10.50 18.29
C ARG A 27 -7.94 -9.42 19.23
N VAL A 28 -8.79 -8.46 19.54
CA VAL A 28 -8.49 -7.35 20.46
C VAL A 28 -9.43 -7.38 21.65
N THR A 29 -9.00 -6.84 22.77
CA THR A 29 -9.78 -6.83 23.99
C THR A 29 -9.83 -5.42 24.55
N LYS A 30 -11.04 -4.96 24.90
CA LYS A 30 -11.28 -3.73 25.65
C LYS A 30 -11.63 -4.12 27.08
N VAL A 31 -10.86 -3.62 28.04
CA VAL A 31 -11.14 -3.82 29.47
C VAL A 31 -12.06 -2.71 29.97
N THR A 32 -13.14 -3.09 30.64
CA THR A 32 -14.11 -2.19 31.27
C THR A 32 -14.25 -2.55 32.75
N LYS A 33 -14.93 -1.71 33.55
CA LYS A 33 -15.19 -1.99 34.97
C LYS A 33 -15.95 -3.30 35.21
N GLY A 34 -16.74 -3.75 34.21
CA GLY A 34 -17.54 -5.00 34.27
C GLY A 34 -16.86 -6.23 33.67
N GLY A 35 -15.61 -6.11 33.16
CA GLY A 35 -14.88 -7.23 32.58
C GLY A 35 -14.19 -6.93 31.26
N ARG A 36 -13.98 -7.96 30.45
CA ARG A 36 -13.29 -7.90 29.15
C ARG A 36 -14.28 -8.02 28.00
N ALA A 37 -14.36 -7.02 27.15
CA ALA A 37 -15.10 -7.07 25.89
C ALA A 37 -14.15 -7.43 24.75
N PHE A 38 -14.45 -8.50 24.01
CA PHE A 38 -13.66 -8.97 22.88
C PHE A 38 -14.16 -8.38 21.57
N GLY A 39 -13.26 -8.24 20.64
CA GLY A 39 -13.53 -7.82 19.28
C GLY A 39 -12.41 -8.26 18.33
N PHE A 40 -12.56 -7.93 17.05
CA PHE A 40 -11.60 -8.24 16.01
C PHE A 40 -11.19 -6.95 15.29
N SER A 41 -9.92 -6.90 14.90
CA SER A 41 -9.37 -5.85 14.06
C SER A 41 -8.83 -6.50 12.79
N ALA A 42 -9.36 -6.09 11.63
CA ALA A 42 -8.93 -6.55 10.32
C ALA A 42 -8.20 -5.43 9.59
N ILE A 43 -7.11 -5.77 8.91
CA ILE A 43 -6.43 -4.89 7.97
C ILE A 43 -6.56 -5.48 6.56
N VAL A 44 -7.07 -4.68 5.63
CA VAL A 44 -7.34 -5.06 4.25
C VAL A 44 -6.66 -4.06 3.33
N VAL A 45 -6.18 -4.57 2.21
CA VAL A 45 -5.69 -3.78 1.08
C VAL A 45 -6.63 -4.03 -0.10
N VAL A 46 -6.99 -2.97 -0.80
CA VAL A 46 -7.85 -3.02 -1.97
C VAL A 46 -7.11 -2.39 -3.14
N GLY A 47 -7.19 -2.98 -4.34
CA GLY A 47 -6.54 -2.43 -5.53
C GLY A 47 -7.13 -2.96 -6.83
N ASP A 48 -6.81 -2.29 -7.92
CA ASP A 48 -7.26 -2.63 -9.28
C ASP A 48 -6.21 -3.39 -10.11
N GLU A 49 -5.06 -3.71 -9.49
CA GLU A 49 -3.89 -4.30 -10.16
C GLU A 49 -3.36 -3.45 -11.35
N ASN A 50 -3.74 -2.17 -11.45
CA ASN A 50 -3.36 -1.23 -12.50
C ASN A 50 -2.85 0.11 -11.96
N GLY A 51 -2.24 0.09 -10.78
CA GLY A 51 -1.64 1.27 -10.15
C GLY A 51 -2.53 1.98 -9.14
N VAL A 52 -3.74 1.51 -8.87
CA VAL A 52 -4.59 2.06 -7.80
C VAL A 52 -4.63 1.11 -6.63
N VAL A 53 -4.31 1.60 -5.44
CA VAL A 53 -4.30 0.79 -4.21
C VAL A 53 -4.74 1.63 -3.01
N GLY A 54 -5.43 1.00 -2.08
CA GLY A 54 -5.84 1.60 -0.81
C GLY A 54 -5.70 0.64 0.35
N GLN A 55 -5.58 1.17 1.54
CA GLN A 55 -5.55 0.39 2.77
C GLN A 55 -6.68 0.82 3.69
N GLY A 56 -7.24 -0.13 4.42
CA GLY A 56 -8.28 0.14 5.39
C GLY A 56 -8.17 -0.72 6.64
N LEU A 57 -8.68 -0.18 7.73
CA LEU A 57 -8.73 -0.81 9.03
C LEU A 57 -10.18 -0.89 9.51
N GLY A 58 -10.65 -2.09 9.79
CA GLY A 58 -11.98 -2.32 10.35
C GLY A 58 -11.91 -2.96 11.73
N LYS A 59 -12.84 -2.58 12.60
CA LYS A 59 -13.01 -3.20 13.92
C LYS A 59 -14.48 -3.52 14.16
N SER A 60 -14.75 -4.76 14.62
CA SER A 60 -16.08 -5.19 15.00
C SER A 60 -16.03 -6.30 16.05
N LYS A 61 -17.20 -6.68 16.58
CA LYS A 61 -17.34 -7.88 17.43
C LYS A 61 -17.24 -9.18 16.63
N GLU A 62 -17.57 -9.14 15.32
CA GLU A 62 -17.50 -10.25 14.39
C GLU A 62 -16.41 -10.03 13.33
N VAL A 63 -15.78 -11.12 12.89
CA VAL A 63 -14.69 -11.06 11.91
C VAL A 63 -15.19 -10.55 10.54
N ALA A 64 -16.33 -11.08 10.07
CA ALA A 64 -16.91 -10.68 8.78
C ALA A 64 -17.22 -9.19 8.70
N GLU A 65 -17.85 -8.65 9.76
CA GLU A 65 -18.11 -7.20 9.82
C GLU A 65 -16.82 -6.36 9.92
N ALA A 66 -15.80 -6.85 10.63
CA ALA A 66 -14.52 -6.16 10.70
C ALA A 66 -13.86 -6.07 9.33
N ILE A 67 -13.92 -7.14 8.53
CA ILE A 67 -13.41 -7.16 7.15
C ILE A 67 -14.22 -6.23 6.26
N ALA A 68 -15.56 -6.28 6.29
CA ALA A 68 -16.42 -5.41 5.49
C ALA A 68 -16.13 -3.91 5.77
N LYS A 69 -16.03 -3.52 7.04
CA LYS A 69 -15.64 -2.16 7.45
C LYS A 69 -14.23 -1.77 6.97
N ALA A 70 -13.29 -2.71 6.99
CA ALA A 70 -11.94 -2.46 6.49
C ALA A 70 -11.92 -2.22 4.97
N ILE A 71 -12.71 -2.97 4.20
CA ILE A 71 -12.87 -2.77 2.75
C ILE A 71 -13.47 -1.40 2.45
N GLU A 72 -14.51 -0.99 3.16
CA GLU A 72 -15.11 0.34 3.01
C GLU A 72 -14.12 1.46 3.32
N ASP A 73 -13.34 1.31 4.39
CA ASP A 73 -12.30 2.27 4.76
C ASP A 73 -11.18 2.32 3.70
N ALA A 74 -10.76 1.17 3.17
CA ALA A 74 -9.76 1.09 2.08
C ALA A 74 -10.23 1.79 0.80
N LYS A 75 -11.50 1.64 0.43
CA LYS A 75 -12.12 2.32 -0.73
C LYS A 75 -12.13 3.85 -0.61
N LYS A 76 -12.12 4.40 0.59
CA LYS A 76 -12.02 5.85 0.84
C LYS A 76 -10.60 6.39 0.68
N ASN A 77 -9.61 5.51 0.78
CA ASN A 77 -8.19 5.84 0.82
C ASN A 77 -7.43 5.33 -0.41
N LEU A 78 -8.08 5.30 -1.58
CA LEU A 78 -7.46 4.88 -2.83
C LEU A 78 -6.49 5.93 -3.36
N VAL A 79 -5.29 5.50 -3.70
CA VAL A 79 -4.23 6.35 -4.27
C VAL A 79 -3.67 5.72 -5.54
N ARG A 80 -3.29 6.56 -6.50
CA ARG A 80 -2.61 6.14 -7.71
C ARG A 80 -1.11 6.21 -7.53
N ILE A 81 -0.42 5.13 -7.88
CA ILE A 81 1.03 5.00 -7.85
C ILE A 81 1.60 4.84 -9.26
N PRO A 82 2.79 5.41 -9.54
CA PRO A 82 3.44 5.24 -10.82
C PRO A 82 4.04 3.84 -10.93
N ILE A 83 3.57 3.06 -11.90
CA ILE A 83 4.13 1.75 -12.26
C ILE A 83 4.73 1.87 -13.67
N ASN A 84 5.92 1.32 -13.86
CA ASN A 84 6.61 1.29 -15.13
C ASN A 84 6.93 -0.15 -15.52
N ARG A 85 6.30 -0.66 -16.58
CA ARG A 85 6.50 -2.04 -17.11
C ARG A 85 6.41 -3.12 -16.02
N GLY A 86 5.42 -3.02 -15.13
CA GLY A 86 5.20 -3.98 -14.04
C GLY A 86 6.16 -3.88 -12.87
N THR A 87 6.98 -2.82 -12.80
CA THR A 87 7.88 -2.52 -11.67
C THR A 87 7.79 -1.06 -11.24
N LEU A 88 8.56 -0.67 -10.22
CA LEU A 88 8.62 0.71 -9.76
C LEU A 88 9.62 1.55 -10.60
N PRO A 89 9.40 2.87 -10.72
CA PRO A 89 10.31 3.74 -11.47
C PRO A 89 11.71 3.89 -10.83
N HIS A 90 11.81 3.82 -9.52
CA HIS A 90 13.06 3.91 -8.77
C HIS A 90 12.97 3.22 -7.41
N GLU A 91 14.10 3.02 -6.75
CA GLU A 91 14.14 2.53 -5.39
C GLU A 91 13.61 3.57 -4.40
N GLN A 92 12.96 3.10 -3.34
CA GLN A 92 12.41 3.95 -2.32
C GLN A 92 12.37 3.25 -0.96
N LYS A 93 12.57 4.04 0.09
CA LYS A 93 12.41 3.62 1.49
C LYS A 93 11.20 4.30 2.07
N GLY A 94 10.38 3.52 2.80
CA GLY A 94 9.26 4.05 3.57
C GLY A 94 9.40 3.70 5.04
N LYS A 95 8.84 4.55 5.90
CA LYS A 95 8.89 4.39 7.36
C LYS A 95 7.55 4.74 7.98
N TYR A 96 7.07 3.87 8.86
CA TYR A 96 5.93 4.18 9.69
C TYR A 96 6.08 3.54 11.08
N GLY A 97 6.06 4.35 12.13
CA GLY A 97 6.34 3.89 13.49
C GLY A 97 7.72 3.19 13.56
N GLY A 98 7.75 1.97 14.05
CA GLY A 98 8.96 1.15 14.11
C GLY A 98 9.24 0.31 12.85
N ALA A 99 8.36 0.29 11.85
CA ALA A 99 8.57 -0.44 10.61
C ALA A 99 9.27 0.41 9.56
N ARG A 100 10.17 -0.22 8.81
CA ARG A 100 10.86 0.34 7.66
C ARG A 100 10.74 -0.65 6.50
N VAL A 101 10.40 -0.17 5.33
CA VAL A 101 10.29 -0.99 4.12
C VAL A 101 11.20 -0.40 3.05
N PHE A 102 12.00 -1.25 2.45
CA PHE A 102 12.82 -0.91 1.29
C PHE A 102 12.23 -1.59 0.06
N LEU A 103 11.99 -0.82 -0.98
CA LEU A 103 11.50 -1.27 -2.28
C LEU A 103 12.53 -0.96 -3.34
N LYS A 104 12.85 -1.93 -4.18
CA LYS A 104 13.79 -1.79 -5.29
C LYS A 104 13.18 -2.39 -6.55
N PRO A 105 13.16 -1.65 -7.68
CA PRO A 105 12.70 -2.21 -8.95
C PRO A 105 13.56 -3.41 -9.37
N ALA A 106 12.94 -4.33 -10.07
CA ALA A 106 13.59 -5.53 -10.57
C ALA A 106 13.27 -5.77 -12.05
N SER A 107 14.11 -6.57 -12.71
CA SER A 107 13.93 -6.97 -14.10
C SER A 107 12.69 -7.87 -14.25
N GLU A 108 12.15 -7.90 -15.45
CA GLU A 108 11.05 -8.79 -15.82
C GLU A 108 11.41 -10.26 -15.56
N GLY A 109 10.46 -11.01 -15.00
CA GLY A 109 10.65 -12.41 -14.62
C GLY A 109 11.13 -12.61 -13.17
N THR A 110 11.50 -11.55 -12.43
CA THR A 110 11.93 -11.68 -11.02
C THR A 110 10.76 -12.05 -10.11
N GLY A 111 9.54 -11.60 -10.41
CA GLY A 111 8.38 -11.76 -9.54
C GLY A 111 8.39 -10.84 -8.33
N VAL A 112 7.42 -11.01 -7.44
CA VAL A 112 7.28 -10.21 -6.22
C VAL A 112 8.05 -10.87 -5.07
N ILE A 113 9.25 -10.37 -4.77
CA ILE A 113 10.06 -10.82 -3.64
C ILE A 113 9.78 -9.92 -2.44
N ALA A 114 8.79 -10.31 -1.63
CA ALA A 114 8.29 -9.50 -0.53
C ALA A 114 7.74 -10.34 0.63
N GLY A 115 7.79 -9.80 1.84
CA GLY A 115 7.07 -10.35 2.99
C GLY A 115 5.56 -10.23 2.83
N GLY A 116 4.76 -11.09 3.47
CA GLY A 116 3.32 -11.21 3.22
C GLY A 116 2.54 -9.90 3.22
N ALA A 117 2.77 -9.02 4.20
CA ALA A 117 2.08 -7.73 4.27
C ALA A 117 2.49 -6.76 3.13
N VAL A 118 3.78 -6.73 2.78
CA VAL A 118 4.31 -5.92 1.67
C VAL A 118 3.81 -6.48 0.34
N ARG A 119 3.86 -7.82 0.18
CA ARG A 119 3.38 -8.52 -1.02
C ARG A 119 1.92 -8.22 -1.31
N ALA A 120 1.05 -8.26 -0.30
CA ALA A 120 -0.38 -7.97 -0.47
C ALA A 120 -0.62 -6.55 -1.04
N VAL A 121 0.16 -5.56 -0.60
CA VAL A 121 0.07 -4.18 -1.12
C VAL A 121 0.57 -4.10 -2.56
N LEU A 122 1.72 -4.70 -2.86
CA LEU A 122 2.36 -4.61 -4.18
C LEU A 122 1.57 -5.35 -5.26
N GLU A 123 1.06 -6.54 -4.94
CA GLU A 123 0.20 -7.30 -5.86
C GLU A 123 -1.14 -6.61 -6.10
N ALA A 124 -1.77 -6.04 -5.04
CA ALA A 124 -3.00 -5.27 -5.20
C ALA A 124 -2.78 -4.01 -6.06
N ALA A 125 -1.58 -3.45 -6.02
CA ALA A 125 -1.19 -2.31 -6.86
C ALA A 125 -0.89 -2.69 -8.31
N GLY A 126 -0.66 -3.98 -8.63
CA GLY A 126 -0.27 -4.46 -9.96
C GLY A 126 1.22 -4.44 -10.22
N VAL A 127 2.04 -4.46 -9.18
CA VAL A 127 3.49 -4.62 -9.32
C VAL A 127 3.82 -6.11 -9.43
N HIS A 128 4.52 -6.50 -10.51
CA HIS A 128 4.85 -7.89 -10.81
C HIS A 128 6.32 -8.23 -10.56
N ASN A 129 7.23 -7.25 -10.66
CA ASN A 129 8.66 -7.48 -10.55
C ASN A 129 9.28 -6.49 -9.56
N ILE A 130 9.66 -6.97 -8.38
CA ILE A 130 10.16 -6.11 -7.30
C ILE A 130 10.97 -6.91 -6.27
N LEU A 131 12.00 -6.28 -5.75
CA LEU A 131 12.73 -6.73 -4.58
C LEU A 131 12.36 -5.84 -3.39
N SER A 132 12.04 -6.44 -2.26
CA SER A 132 11.71 -5.69 -1.06
C SER A 132 12.27 -6.34 0.21
N LYS A 133 12.49 -5.51 1.23
CA LYS A 133 12.85 -5.97 2.55
C LYS A 133 12.15 -5.13 3.61
N SER A 134 11.45 -5.82 4.50
CA SER A 134 10.91 -5.23 5.72
C SER A 134 11.94 -5.33 6.84
N GLN A 135 12.14 -4.24 7.57
CA GLN A 135 13.08 -4.09 8.68
C GLN A 135 12.37 -3.47 9.88
N GLY A 136 12.86 -3.77 11.08
CA GLY A 136 12.28 -3.26 12.32
C GLY A 136 11.01 -4.01 12.71
N SER A 137 9.92 -3.29 12.95
CA SER A 137 8.66 -3.89 13.42
C SER A 137 8.06 -4.85 12.39
N SER A 138 7.66 -6.04 12.85
CA SER A 138 6.91 -7.03 12.06
C SER A 138 5.40 -6.88 12.16
N ASN A 139 4.89 -5.87 12.88
CA ASN A 139 3.45 -5.62 12.99
C ASN A 139 2.86 -5.30 11.61
N PRO A 140 1.88 -6.11 11.11
CA PRO A 140 1.29 -5.94 9.79
C PRO A 140 0.74 -4.54 9.54
N HIS A 141 0.13 -3.91 10.54
CA HIS A 141 -0.39 -2.54 10.45
C HIS A 141 0.71 -1.52 10.13
N ASN A 142 1.86 -1.64 10.81
CA ASN A 142 2.98 -0.72 10.59
C ASN A 142 3.67 -1.00 9.26
N VAL A 143 3.82 -2.28 8.90
CA VAL A 143 4.46 -2.68 7.64
C VAL A 143 3.65 -2.21 6.43
N VAL A 144 2.33 -2.41 6.42
CA VAL A 144 1.45 -1.92 5.36
C VAL A 144 1.57 -0.40 5.23
N LYS A 145 1.47 0.35 6.32
CA LYS A 145 1.58 1.82 6.29
C LYS A 145 2.96 2.29 5.83
N ALA A 146 4.05 1.62 6.24
CA ALA A 146 5.39 1.91 5.76
C ALA A 146 5.56 1.62 4.26
N THR A 147 4.88 0.59 3.75
CA THR A 147 4.86 0.30 2.31
C THR A 147 4.12 1.40 1.55
N PHE A 148 2.97 1.85 2.04
CA PHE A 148 2.26 2.99 1.47
C PHE A 148 3.09 4.27 1.52
N ASP A 149 3.80 4.55 2.62
CA ASP A 149 4.72 5.67 2.71
C ASP A 149 5.80 5.63 1.62
N ALA A 150 6.40 4.46 1.36
CA ALA A 150 7.35 4.29 0.27
C ALA A 150 6.71 4.55 -1.12
N LEU A 151 5.51 4.00 -1.36
CA LEU A 151 4.82 4.13 -2.65
C LEU A 151 4.38 5.58 -2.93
N LEU A 152 3.94 6.31 -1.92
CA LEU A 152 3.51 7.71 -2.03
C LEU A 152 4.67 8.69 -2.29
N GLN A 153 5.89 8.32 -1.92
CA GLN A 153 7.10 9.09 -2.18
C GLN A 153 7.67 8.85 -3.59
N LEU A 154 7.12 7.89 -4.36
CA LEU A 154 7.56 7.62 -5.72
C LEU A 154 7.33 8.83 -6.63
N ARG A 155 8.30 9.11 -7.47
CA ARG A 155 8.23 10.18 -8.46
C ARG A 155 7.79 9.61 -9.81
N ASN A 156 6.74 10.21 -10.37
CA ASN A 156 6.29 9.83 -11.71
C ASN A 156 7.26 10.41 -12.76
N PRO A 157 7.90 9.57 -13.60
CA PRO A 157 8.84 10.04 -14.61
C PRO A 157 8.23 10.99 -15.64
N GLN A 158 6.97 10.79 -16.02
CA GLN A 158 6.25 11.67 -16.95
C GLN A 158 6.10 13.08 -16.37
N ARG A 159 5.68 13.20 -15.11
CA ARG A 159 5.56 14.48 -14.42
C ARG A 159 6.90 15.19 -14.27
N ILE A 160 8.00 14.44 -14.08
CA ILE A 160 9.35 15.02 -14.04
C ILE A 160 9.76 15.54 -15.41
N ALA A 161 9.47 14.80 -16.48
CA ALA A 161 9.74 15.20 -17.86
C ALA A 161 9.02 16.53 -18.20
N GLU A 162 7.74 16.63 -17.88
CA GLU A 162 6.94 17.83 -18.06
C GLU A 162 7.49 19.02 -17.26
N GLN A 163 7.81 18.81 -15.98
CA GLN A 163 8.34 19.87 -15.11
C GLN A 163 9.71 20.40 -15.56
N ARG A 164 10.53 19.56 -16.18
CA ARG A 164 11.87 19.92 -16.68
C ARG A 164 11.88 20.31 -18.15
N GLY A 165 10.76 20.13 -18.88
CA GLY A 165 10.68 20.39 -20.32
C GLY A 165 11.61 19.49 -21.15
N ILE A 166 11.86 18.26 -20.72
CA ILE A 166 12.74 17.29 -21.39
C ILE A 166 11.99 16.04 -21.80
N SER A 167 12.54 15.27 -22.76
CA SER A 167 11.95 14.01 -23.17
C SER A 167 11.99 12.96 -22.05
N LEU A 168 11.06 12.00 -22.09
CA LEU A 168 11.03 10.89 -21.12
C LEU A 168 12.32 10.06 -21.16
N GLU A 169 12.92 9.89 -22.32
CA GLU A 169 14.20 9.16 -22.47
C GLU A 169 15.35 9.84 -21.70
N LYS A 170 15.39 11.18 -21.72
CA LYS A 170 16.37 11.96 -20.94
C LYS A 170 16.15 11.87 -19.43
N VAL A 171 14.95 11.57 -18.97
CA VAL A 171 14.70 11.35 -17.54
C VAL A 171 15.35 10.05 -17.06
N PHE A 172 15.41 9.02 -17.91
CA PHE A 172 15.95 7.70 -17.55
C PHE A 172 17.45 7.55 -17.86
N ASN A 173 17.92 8.21 -18.91
CA ASN A 173 19.30 8.00 -19.41
C ASN A 173 20.24 9.17 -19.09
N GLY A 174 19.74 10.28 -18.59
CA GLY A 174 20.52 11.49 -18.26
C GLY A 174 20.63 12.45 -19.44
#